data_2d908bc7235e5dce3f67fd01ba87cb97
#
_entry.id   2d908bc7235e5dce3f67fd01ba87cb97
#
_cell.length_a   1.000
_cell.length_b   1.000
_cell.length_c   1.000
_cell.angle_alpha   90.00
_cell.angle_beta   90.00
_cell.angle_gamma   90.00
#
_symmetry.space_group_name_H-M   'P 1'
#
loop_
_entity.id
_entity.type
_entity.pdbx_description
1 polymer ?
#
loop_
_entity_poly.entity_id
_entity_poly.type
_entity_poly.pdbx_seq_one_letter_code
_entity_poly.pdbx_strand_id
1 'polypeptide(L)'
;MSKMLFTSESVTEGHPDKVCDRISDAVLDAILEKDPNARVACETFCTTGSVTVMGEISTSCQVDIPQIVRDTVCEIGYNCPEAGFDGNTCAVMTAIDKQSQDIAMGVDNSLEFKGGEEDRFNLNGAGDQGMMFGYACDETPELMPLPISLAHKMAKRLTEVRNSGELDYLRPDGKTQVTVEYEDGKPVRIDAVVVSSQHSADIDLDILRADILEKVIKPTVPDELFDDNTKVYINPTGRFVVGGPAGDTGLTGRKIIVDTYGGFARHGGGAFSGKDPTKVDRSAAYAARYIAKNIVAAKIASKCEVQLAYAIGVARPVSVMVDTFGTGKYDDEKIAEAVKKVFDLRPSAIIDALELRKPIYKQLSAYGHMGRTDLDIPWERTDRTDLLSKELTDR
;
A
#
# COMPACT_ATOMS: atom_id res chain seq x y z
N MET A 1 -6.49 -25.45 -22.60
CA MET A 1 -5.88 -24.90 -21.38
C MET A 1 -5.20 -23.60 -21.75
N SER A 2 -5.63 -22.50 -21.16
CA SER A 2 -4.98 -21.19 -21.32
C SER A 2 -3.86 -21.10 -20.30
N LYS A 3 -2.60 -20.96 -20.78
CA LYS A 3 -1.45 -20.73 -19.90
C LYS A 3 -1.05 -19.26 -19.92
N MET A 4 -0.73 -18.71 -18.74
CA MET A 4 -0.30 -17.33 -18.56
C MET A 4 0.79 -17.28 -17.50
N LEU A 5 1.81 -16.45 -17.74
CA LEU A 5 2.77 -16.05 -16.71
C LEU A 5 2.39 -14.65 -16.21
N PHE A 6 2.33 -14.47 -14.90
CA PHE A 6 2.11 -13.18 -14.30
C PHE A 6 3.17 -12.87 -13.25
N THR A 7 3.67 -11.63 -13.27
CA THR A 7 4.79 -11.20 -12.42
C THR A 7 4.38 -10.01 -11.58
N SER A 8 4.70 -10.07 -10.29
CA SER A 8 4.62 -8.92 -9.39
C SER A 8 5.94 -8.72 -8.67
N GLU A 9 6.20 -7.49 -8.27
CA GLU A 9 7.38 -7.12 -7.50
C GLU A 9 7.03 -6.45 -6.18
N SER A 10 7.93 -6.52 -5.22
CA SER A 10 7.90 -5.77 -3.97
C SER A 10 9.28 -5.27 -3.61
N VAL A 11 9.35 -4.36 -2.65
CA VAL A 11 10.61 -3.79 -2.16
C VAL A 11 10.61 -3.74 -0.63
N THR A 12 11.80 -3.74 -0.04
CA THR A 12 11.96 -3.59 1.40
C THR A 12 11.70 -2.15 1.85
N GLU A 13 11.59 -1.95 3.16
CA GLU A 13 11.42 -0.63 3.78
C GLU A 13 12.59 0.33 3.51
N GLY A 14 13.79 -0.22 3.18
CA GLY A 14 15.00 0.55 2.87
C GLY A 14 15.13 0.96 1.41
N HIS A 15 14.22 0.56 0.53
CA HIS A 15 14.19 1.09 -0.83
C HIS A 15 13.95 2.62 -0.81
N PRO A 16 14.66 3.43 -1.61
CA PRO A 16 14.59 4.91 -1.50
C PRO A 16 13.17 5.47 -1.55
N ASP A 17 12.32 4.98 -2.45
CA ASP A 17 10.92 5.42 -2.52
C ASP A 17 10.15 5.05 -1.25
N LYS A 18 10.41 3.87 -0.66
CA LYS A 18 9.75 3.45 0.58
C LYS A 18 10.27 4.15 1.82
N VAL A 19 11.53 4.55 1.84
CA VAL A 19 12.04 5.48 2.85
C VAL A 19 11.23 6.78 2.83
N CYS A 20 10.97 7.34 1.64
CA CYS A 20 10.17 8.55 1.49
C CYS A 20 8.70 8.34 1.92
N ASP A 21 8.08 7.24 1.51
CA ASP A 21 6.72 6.90 1.92
C ASP A 21 6.60 6.78 3.44
N ARG A 22 7.57 6.11 4.09
CA ARG A 22 7.57 5.93 5.53
C ARG A 22 7.80 7.24 6.30
N ILE A 23 8.64 8.13 5.81
CA ILE A 23 8.83 9.46 6.38
C ILE A 23 7.53 10.27 6.27
N SER A 24 6.92 10.31 5.09
CA SER A 24 5.68 11.06 4.86
C SER A 24 4.53 10.58 5.75
N ASP A 25 4.38 9.25 5.90
CA ASP A 25 3.38 8.67 6.80
C ASP A 25 3.74 8.81 8.28
N ALA A 26 5.03 8.86 8.65
CA ALA A 26 5.46 9.15 10.02
C ALA A 26 5.12 10.60 10.43
N VAL A 27 5.29 11.55 9.51
CA VAL A 27 4.87 12.95 9.73
C VAL A 27 3.35 13.03 9.86
N LEU A 28 2.60 12.34 9.01
CA LEU A 28 1.14 12.27 9.08
C LEU A 28 0.68 11.71 10.44
N ASP A 29 1.21 10.57 10.87
CA ASP A 29 0.82 9.92 12.12
C ASP A 29 1.13 10.82 13.33
N ALA A 30 2.30 11.46 13.36
CA ALA A 30 2.67 12.38 14.44
C ALA A 30 1.75 13.62 14.53
N ILE A 31 1.15 14.03 13.41
CA ILE A 31 0.17 15.12 13.37
C ILE A 31 -1.19 14.61 13.83
N LEU A 32 -1.68 13.48 13.28
CA LEU A 32 -3.00 12.92 13.60
C LEU A 32 -3.13 12.51 15.06
N GLU A 33 -2.05 12.10 15.71
CA GLU A 33 -2.02 11.80 17.15
C GLU A 33 -2.43 13.02 18.01
N LYS A 34 -2.09 14.24 17.54
CA LYS A 34 -2.36 15.50 18.26
C LYS A 34 -3.55 16.26 17.68
N ASP A 35 -3.79 16.14 16.39
CA ASP A 35 -4.85 16.82 15.65
C ASP A 35 -5.49 15.88 14.62
N PRO A 36 -6.50 15.07 15.02
CA PRO A 36 -7.17 14.13 14.13
C PRO A 36 -7.92 14.77 12.94
N ASN A 37 -8.10 16.09 12.97
CA ASN A 37 -8.77 16.85 11.91
C ASN A 37 -7.80 17.59 10.99
N ALA A 38 -6.50 17.42 11.18
CA ALA A 38 -5.47 18.05 10.34
C ALA A 38 -5.65 17.72 8.86
N ARG A 39 -5.28 18.67 8.01
CA ARG A 39 -5.18 18.49 6.57
C ARG A 39 -3.71 18.35 6.22
N VAL A 40 -3.34 17.20 5.69
CA VAL A 40 -1.95 16.85 5.41
C VAL A 40 -1.81 16.32 4.00
N ALA A 41 -0.94 16.95 3.23
CA ALA A 41 -0.38 16.45 1.99
C ALA A 41 1.14 16.59 2.13
N CYS A 42 1.80 15.53 2.59
CA CYS A 42 3.22 15.51 2.92
C CYS A 42 3.95 14.63 1.92
N GLU A 43 4.89 15.19 1.21
CA GLU A 43 5.74 14.50 0.26
C GLU A 43 7.19 14.58 0.69
N THR A 44 7.94 13.52 0.44
CA THR A 44 9.35 13.41 0.80
C THR A 44 10.16 13.04 -0.43
N PHE A 45 11.31 13.67 -0.54
CA PHE A 45 12.35 13.36 -1.52
C PHE A 45 13.62 13.02 -0.77
N CYS A 46 14.34 11.97 -1.17
CA CYS A 46 15.64 11.64 -0.62
C CYS A 46 16.66 11.30 -1.72
N THR A 47 17.90 11.64 -1.47
CA THR A 47 19.05 11.31 -2.31
C THR A 47 20.30 11.26 -1.44
N THR A 48 21.49 11.08 -2.04
CA THR A 48 22.77 11.00 -1.32
C THR A 48 22.89 12.07 -0.24
N GLY A 49 22.92 11.66 1.03
CA GLY A 49 23.18 12.52 2.18
C GLY A 49 22.08 13.52 2.53
N SER A 50 20.91 13.51 1.87
CA SER A 50 19.87 14.50 2.14
C SER A 50 18.43 13.96 2.03
N VAL A 51 17.54 14.55 2.83
CA VAL A 51 16.09 14.38 2.80
C VAL A 51 15.42 15.75 2.74
N THR A 52 14.44 15.90 1.87
CA THR A 52 13.57 17.09 1.81
C THR A 52 12.14 16.66 2.05
N VAL A 53 11.48 17.27 3.02
CA VAL A 53 10.05 17.11 3.31
C VAL A 53 9.32 18.35 2.86
N MET A 54 8.31 18.20 2.00
CA MET A 54 7.57 19.31 1.41
C MET A 54 6.08 19.01 1.38
N GLY A 55 5.28 20.03 1.11
CA GLY A 55 3.84 19.87 0.92
C GLY A 55 3.01 20.90 1.69
N GLU A 56 1.70 20.65 1.77
CA GLU A 56 0.73 21.53 2.42
C GLU A 56 0.17 20.86 3.66
N ILE A 57 0.39 21.52 4.82
CA ILE A 57 -0.07 21.05 6.13
C ILE A 57 -0.83 22.17 6.83
N SER A 58 -2.11 21.91 7.14
CA SER A 58 -2.94 22.76 7.99
C SER A 58 -3.32 21.99 9.25
N THR A 59 -2.77 22.40 10.36
CA THR A 59 -2.97 21.75 11.67
C THR A 59 -2.89 22.75 12.80
N SER A 60 -3.50 22.40 13.94
CA SER A 60 -3.41 23.15 15.19
C SER A 60 -2.20 22.79 16.05
N CYS A 61 -1.46 21.73 15.70
CA CYS A 61 -0.30 21.27 16.46
C CYS A 61 1.03 21.60 15.75
N GLN A 62 2.12 21.39 16.47
CA GLN A 62 3.48 21.44 15.92
C GLN A 62 4.16 20.09 16.14
N VAL A 63 4.89 19.62 15.12
CA VAL A 63 5.73 18.42 15.16
C VAL A 63 7.16 18.77 14.72
N ASP A 64 8.12 18.07 15.27
CA ASP A 64 9.54 18.22 14.88
C ASP A 64 9.83 17.32 13.67
N ILE A 65 9.55 17.84 12.47
CA ILE A 65 9.72 17.09 11.22
C ILE A 65 11.18 16.62 11.06
N PRO A 66 12.23 17.43 11.27
CA PRO A 66 13.60 16.98 11.21
C PRO A 66 13.89 15.78 12.12
N GLN A 67 13.38 15.79 13.36
CA GLN A 67 13.58 14.65 14.27
C GLN A 67 12.83 13.39 13.80
N ILE A 68 11.56 13.54 13.34
CA ILE A 68 10.78 12.44 12.77
C ILE A 68 11.51 11.78 11.59
N VAL A 69 12.10 12.58 10.71
CA VAL A 69 12.92 12.08 9.59
C VAL A 69 14.09 11.24 10.08
N ARG A 70 14.88 11.76 11.03
CA ARG A 70 16.05 11.07 11.57
C ARG A 70 15.69 9.75 12.22
N ASP A 71 14.69 9.77 13.09
CA ASP A 71 14.21 8.58 13.79
C ASP A 71 13.72 7.52 12.80
N THR A 72 12.94 7.93 11.81
CA THR A 72 12.41 7.02 10.79
C THR A 72 13.52 6.38 9.94
N VAL A 73 14.49 7.17 9.50
CA VAL A 73 15.64 6.69 8.72
C VAL A 73 16.49 5.72 9.54
N CYS A 74 16.76 6.05 10.82
CA CYS A 74 17.49 5.16 11.73
C CYS A 74 16.74 3.86 12.02
N GLU A 75 15.42 3.91 12.23
CA GLU A 75 14.58 2.71 12.45
C GLU A 75 14.60 1.75 11.24
N ILE A 76 14.68 2.27 10.01
CA ILE A 76 14.82 1.47 8.78
C ILE A 76 16.17 0.71 8.78
N GLY A 77 17.16 1.20 9.54
CA GLY A 77 18.50 0.63 9.62
C GLY A 77 19.58 1.45 8.88
N TYR A 78 19.25 2.64 8.43
CA TYR A 78 20.23 3.62 7.94
C TYR A 78 20.72 4.48 9.09
N ASN A 79 21.55 3.90 9.95
CA ASN A 79 22.05 4.50 11.19
C ASN A 79 23.58 4.56 11.28
N CYS A 80 24.27 4.26 10.17
CA CYS A 80 25.70 4.31 10.07
C CYS A 80 26.14 4.57 8.61
N PRO A 81 27.31 5.18 8.39
CA PRO A 81 27.84 5.48 7.04
C PRO A 81 28.03 4.23 6.16
N GLU A 82 28.32 3.09 6.75
CA GLU A 82 28.56 1.82 6.06
C GLU A 82 27.28 1.28 5.37
N ALA A 83 26.11 1.70 5.83
CA ALA A 83 24.83 1.38 5.18
C ALA A 83 24.60 2.22 3.89
N GLY A 84 25.48 3.22 3.63
CA GLY A 84 25.38 4.13 2.50
C GLY A 84 24.50 5.37 2.76
N PHE A 85 23.77 5.39 3.87
CA PHE A 85 22.94 6.52 4.31
C PHE A 85 22.88 6.52 5.85
N ASP A 86 22.80 7.71 6.47
CA ASP A 86 22.79 7.82 7.93
C ASP A 86 21.82 8.91 8.39
N GLY A 87 20.74 8.50 9.07
CA GLY A 87 19.75 9.42 9.63
C GLY A 87 20.29 10.40 10.67
N ASN A 88 21.39 10.03 11.37
CA ASN A 88 21.99 10.91 12.37
C ASN A 88 22.69 12.13 11.73
N THR A 89 23.20 11.98 10.52
CA THR A 89 24.10 12.97 9.88
C THR A 89 23.55 13.56 8.57
N CYS A 90 22.50 12.98 7.97
CA CYS A 90 21.93 13.50 6.74
C CYS A 90 21.39 14.93 6.89
N ALA A 91 21.48 15.71 5.81
CA ALA A 91 20.82 17.01 5.76
C ALA A 91 19.29 16.81 5.69
N VAL A 92 18.55 17.56 6.50
CA VAL A 92 17.09 17.58 6.46
C VAL A 92 16.61 18.98 6.13
N MET A 93 15.86 19.11 5.05
CA MET A 93 15.24 20.35 4.61
C MET A 93 13.72 20.22 4.69
N THR A 94 13.04 21.33 5.00
CA THR A 94 11.57 21.38 5.03
C THR A 94 11.06 22.54 4.21
N ALA A 95 10.02 22.31 3.40
CA ALA A 95 9.31 23.31 2.62
C ALA A 95 7.81 23.06 2.74
N ILE A 96 7.23 23.52 3.87
CA ILE A 96 5.83 23.26 4.23
C ILE A 96 5.06 24.57 4.16
N ASP A 97 3.98 24.55 3.38
CA ASP A 97 3.01 25.62 3.25
C ASP A 97 1.65 25.26 3.89
N LYS A 98 0.74 26.22 4.00
CA LYS A 98 -0.65 25.96 4.37
C LYS A 98 -1.47 25.62 3.13
N GLN A 99 -2.46 24.75 3.29
CA GLN A 99 -3.42 24.45 2.23
C GLN A 99 -4.09 25.73 1.69
N SER A 100 -4.27 25.79 0.36
CA SER A 100 -4.98 26.87 -0.31
C SER A 100 -6.40 27.04 0.25
N GLN A 101 -6.80 28.29 0.51
CA GLN A 101 -8.17 28.63 0.98
C GLN A 101 -9.23 28.26 -0.05
N ASP A 102 -8.92 28.38 -1.35
CA ASP A 102 -9.87 28.06 -2.42
C ASP A 102 -10.22 26.56 -2.45
N ILE A 103 -9.22 25.71 -2.20
CA ILE A 103 -9.43 24.25 -2.08
C ILE A 103 -10.25 23.94 -0.83
N ALA A 104 -9.91 24.54 0.30
CA ALA A 104 -10.62 24.34 1.58
C ALA A 104 -12.11 24.68 1.46
N MET A 105 -12.47 25.82 0.85
CA MET A 105 -13.88 26.24 0.65
C MET A 105 -14.69 25.23 -0.19
N GLY A 106 -14.07 24.58 -1.16
CA GLY A 106 -14.73 23.58 -2.01
C GLY A 106 -14.98 22.25 -1.30
N VAL A 107 -14.09 21.89 -0.38
CA VAL A 107 -14.08 20.58 0.30
C VAL A 107 -14.83 20.60 1.62
N ASP A 108 -14.75 21.70 2.39
CA ASP A 108 -15.33 21.81 3.73
C ASP A 108 -16.87 21.92 3.73
N ASN A 109 -17.47 22.30 2.60
CA ASN A 109 -18.92 22.34 2.41
C ASN A 109 -19.25 21.71 1.05
N SER A 110 -19.74 20.49 1.04
CA SER A 110 -20.09 19.78 -0.20
C SER A 110 -21.21 20.45 -1.00
N LEU A 111 -21.37 20.01 -2.24
CA LEU A 111 -22.49 20.45 -3.09
C LEU A 111 -23.84 20.07 -2.47
N GLU A 112 -23.95 18.86 -1.90
CA GLU A 112 -25.16 18.34 -1.24
C GLU A 112 -25.51 19.16 0.00
N PHE A 113 -24.52 19.49 0.84
CA PHE A 113 -24.73 20.33 2.04
C PHE A 113 -25.18 21.75 1.67
N LYS A 114 -24.54 22.36 0.66
CA LYS A 114 -24.96 23.67 0.10
C LYS A 114 -26.36 23.61 -0.51
N GLY A 115 -26.78 22.43 -1.00
CA GLY A 115 -28.13 22.16 -1.49
C GLY A 115 -29.19 21.96 -0.42
N GLY A 116 -28.83 21.99 0.88
CA GLY A 116 -29.74 21.89 2.03
C GLY A 116 -29.91 20.45 2.57
N GLU A 117 -29.06 19.50 2.18
CA GLU A 117 -29.05 18.16 2.78
C GLU A 117 -28.23 18.16 4.09
N GLU A 118 -28.92 18.19 5.25
CA GLU A 118 -28.31 18.34 6.60
C GLU A 118 -27.74 17.05 7.19
N ASP A 119 -27.57 15.97 6.42
CA ASP A 119 -26.87 14.76 6.91
C ASP A 119 -25.40 15.06 7.19
N ARG A 120 -24.90 14.65 8.38
CA ARG A 120 -23.53 14.89 8.83
C ARG A 120 -22.47 14.40 7.83
N PHE A 121 -22.75 13.32 7.08
CA PHE A 121 -21.84 12.76 6.10
C PHE A 121 -21.87 13.50 4.75
N ASN A 122 -22.82 14.41 4.56
CA ASN A 122 -22.83 15.33 3.43
C ASN A 122 -22.03 16.61 3.68
N LEU A 123 -21.55 16.85 4.91
CA LEU A 123 -20.82 18.08 5.24
C LEU A 123 -19.61 18.27 4.33
N ASN A 124 -18.75 17.27 4.23
CA ASN A 124 -17.53 17.37 3.43
C ASN A 124 -17.70 16.66 2.07
N GLY A 125 -17.29 17.35 1.03
CA GLY A 125 -17.12 16.75 -0.29
C GLY A 125 -15.78 16.02 -0.44
N ALA A 126 -15.61 15.30 -1.56
CA ALA A 126 -14.34 14.70 -1.89
C ALA A 126 -13.23 15.77 -2.01
N GLY A 127 -12.05 15.47 -1.46
CA GLY A 127 -10.91 16.38 -1.46
C GLY A 127 -10.29 16.62 -2.82
N ASP A 128 -10.58 15.75 -3.78
CA ASP A 128 -10.16 15.86 -5.18
C ASP A 128 -11.12 15.06 -6.07
N GLN A 129 -11.02 15.25 -7.37
CA GLN A 129 -11.54 14.33 -8.37
C GLN A 129 -10.62 13.12 -8.49
N GLY A 130 -11.17 11.98 -8.90
CA GLY A 130 -10.34 10.81 -9.17
C GLY A 130 -11.14 9.53 -9.28
N MET A 131 -10.44 8.46 -9.64
CA MET A 131 -10.94 7.08 -9.64
C MET A 131 -10.03 6.21 -8.80
N MET A 132 -10.61 5.37 -7.96
CA MET A 132 -9.91 4.48 -7.05
C MET A 132 -10.38 3.05 -7.27
N PHE A 133 -9.46 2.10 -7.14
CA PHE A 133 -9.74 0.70 -7.37
C PHE A 133 -9.47 -0.12 -6.12
N GLY A 134 -10.33 -1.10 -5.88
CA GLY A 134 -10.14 -2.17 -4.93
C GLY A 134 -10.22 -3.52 -5.62
N TYR A 135 -9.47 -4.50 -5.13
CA TYR A 135 -9.45 -5.84 -5.68
C TYR A 135 -9.38 -6.89 -4.57
N ALA A 136 -9.94 -8.06 -4.83
CA ALA A 136 -9.76 -9.26 -4.04
C ALA A 136 -9.90 -10.51 -4.92
N CYS A 137 -9.21 -11.58 -4.57
CA CYS A 137 -9.36 -12.90 -5.18
C CYS A 137 -9.10 -13.99 -4.14
N ASP A 138 -9.55 -15.22 -4.42
CA ASP A 138 -9.45 -16.36 -3.51
C ASP A 138 -8.16 -17.17 -3.66
N GLU A 139 -7.09 -16.54 -4.20
CA GLU A 139 -5.80 -17.22 -4.42
C GLU A 139 -4.98 -17.40 -3.14
N THR A 140 -5.18 -16.54 -2.14
CA THR A 140 -4.47 -16.58 -0.86
C THR A 140 -5.44 -16.40 0.31
N PRO A 141 -5.07 -16.81 1.54
CA PRO A 141 -5.92 -16.61 2.73
C PRO A 141 -6.27 -15.14 3.00
N GLU A 142 -5.37 -14.22 2.70
CA GLU A 142 -5.57 -12.78 2.80
C GLU A 142 -6.44 -12.19 1.68
N LEU A 143 -6.86 -13.02 0.72
CA LEU A 143 -7.65 -12.65 -0.47
C LEU A 143 -6.92 -11.65 -1.38
N MET A 144 -5.63 -11.93 -1.61
CA MET A 144 -4.73 -11.18 -2.49
C MET A 144 -4.26 -12.04 -3.65
N PRO A 145 -3.85 -11.44 -4.79
CA PRO A 145 -3.16 -12.17 -5.85
C PRO A 145 -1.86 -12.80 -5.35
N LEU A 146 -1.63 -14.05 -5.72
CA LEU A 146 -0.48 -14.84 -5.23
C LEU A 146 0.88 -14.20 -5.53
N PRO A 147 1.16 -13.64 -6.73
CA PRO A 147 2.47 -13.08 -7.04
C PRO A 147 2.87 -11.94 -6.10
N ILE A 148 1.96 -10.97 -5.87
CA ILE A 148 2.27 -9.84 -5.00
C ILE A 148 2.31 -10.25 -3.53
N SER A 149 1.45 -11.18 -3.09
CA SER A 149 1.49 -11.71 -1.74
C SER A 149 2.85 -12.35 -1.43
N LEU A 150 3.36 -13.20 -2.33
CA LEU A 150 4.67 -13.83 -2.17
C LEU A 150 5.83 -12.82 -2.25
N ALA A 151 5.75 -11.84 -3.16
CA ALA A 151 6.76 -10.80 -3.26
C ALA A 151 6.83 -9.97 -1.96
N HIS A 152 5.70 -9.60 -1.36
CA HIS A 152 5.67 -8.92 -0.07
C HIS A 152 6.24 -9.77 1.07
N LYS A 153 5.85 -11.04 1.15
CA LYS A 153 6.35 -11.98 2.18
C LYS A 153 7.86 -12.11 2.11
N MET A 154 8.44 -12.24 0.90
CA MET A 154 9.89 -12.30 0.71
C MET A 154 10.58 -10.98 1.09
N ALA A 155 10.05 -9.83 0.69
CA ALA A 155 10.61 -8.53 1.05
C ALA A 155 10.58 -8.30 2.56
N LYS A 156 9.50 -8.69 3.23
CA LYS A 156 9.38 -8.66 4.68
C LYS A 156 10.37 -9.61 5.35
N ARG A 157 10.52 -10.85 4.83
CA ARG A 157 11.48 -11.83 5.36
C ARG A 157 12.92 -11.36 5.23
N LEU A 158 13.31 -10.67 4.14
CA LEU A 158 14.63 -10.05 4.02
C LEU A 158 14.90 -9.06 5.18
N THR A 159 13.93 -8.25 5.52
CA THR A 159 14.03 -7.32 6.66
C THR A 159 14.09 -8.05 8.00
N GLU A 160 13.31 -9.12 8.18
CA GLU A 160 13.29 -9.91 9.42
C GLU A 160 14.65 -10.58 9.68
N VAL A 161 15.24 -11.25 8.69
CA VAL A 161 16.55 -11.92 8.84
C VAL A 161 17.69 -10.92 9.05
N ARG A 162 17.58 -9.72 8.49
CA ARG A 162 18.51 -8.62 8.75
C ARG A 162 18.38 -8.11 10.18
N ASN A 163 17.16 -7.77 10.61
CA ASN A 163 16.90 -7.15 11.92
C ASN A 163 17.16 -8.12 13.08
N SER A 164 16.95 -9.42 12.89
CA SER A 164 17.26 -10.45 13.89
C SER A 164 18.76 -10.75 14.01
N GLY A 165 19.58 -10.29 13.06
CA GLY A 165 21.00 -10.64 12.97
C GLY A 165 21.26 -12.05 12.43
N GLU A 166 20.25 -12.74 11.91
CA GLU A 166 20.39 -14.05 11.25
C GLU A 166 21.25 -13.94 9.98
N LEU A 167 21.11 -12.79 9.24
CA LEU A 167 21.93 -12.41 8.11
C LEU A 167 22.43 -10.96 8.33
N ASP A 168 23.37 -10.77 9.23
CA ASP A 168 23.88 -9.48 9.71
C ASP A 168 24.61 -8.66 8.64
N TYR A 169 25.05 -9.31 7.58
CA TYR A 169 25.68 -8.67 6.42
C TYR A 169 24.67 -8.02 5.45
N LEU A 170 23.37 -8.28 5.58
CA LEU A 170 22.36 -7.60 4.76
C LEU A 170 22.22 -6.12 5.15
N ARG A 171 21.85 -5.30 4.18
CA ARG A 171 21.59 -3.87 4.34
C ARG A 171 20.12 -3.58 4.01
N PRO A 172 19.59 -2.38 4.33
CA PRO A 172 18.16 -2.12 4.27
C PRO A 172 17.51 -2.20 2.90
N ASP A 173 18.22 -1.89 1.81
CA ASP A 173 17.65 -1.88 0.46
C ASP A 173 17.54 -3.27 -0.15
N GLY A 174 16.39 -3.55 -0.75
CA GLY A 174 16.16 -4.82 -1.42
C GLY A 174 14.89 -4.82 -2.26
N LYS A 175 14.87 -5.72 -3.24
CA LYS A 175 13.74 -5.93 -4.16
C LYS A 175 13.47 -7.41 -4.29
N THR A 176 12.20 -7.76 -4.45
CA THR A 176 11.75 -9.12 -4.71
C THR A 176 10.78 -9.13 -5.87
N GLN A 177 10.81 -10.17 -6.69
CA GLN A 177 9.89 -10.35 -7.80
C GLN A 177 9.53 -11.83 -7.90
N VAL A 178 8.24 -12.11 -8.12
CA VAL A 178 7.72 -13.46 -8.28
C VAL A 178 6.91 -13.55 -9.55
N THR A 179 7.25 -14.55 -10.38
CA THR A 179 6.49 -14.92 -11.57
C THR A 179 5.75 -16.22 -11.29
N VAL A 180 4.43 -16.20 -11.40
CA VAL A 180 3.55 -17.36 -11.21
C VAL A 180 3.00 -17.80 -12.55
N GLU A 181 3.03 -19.11 -12.81
CA GLU A 181 2.35 -19.74 -13.92
C GLU A 181 0.90 -20.04 -13.54
N TYR A 182 -0.02 -19.65 -14.41
CA TYR A 182 -1.45 -19.88 -14.29
C TYR A 182 -1.94 -20.82 -15.38
N GLU A 183 -2.80 -21.77 -15.03
CA GLU A 183 -3.58 -22.58 -15.96
C GLU A 183 -5.07 -22.37 -15.73
N ASP A 184 -5.79 -21.97 -16.78
CA ASP A 184 -7.22 -21.66 -16.71
C ASP A 184 -7.60 -20.72 -15.54
N GLY A 185 -6.72 -19.72 -15.29
CA GLY A 185 -6.91 -18.67 -14.29
C GLY A 185 -6.60 -19.09 -12.85
N LYS A 186 -5.99 -20.26 -12.64
CA LYS A 186 -5.53 -20.72 -11.31
C LYS A 186 -4.00 -20.79 -11.26
N PRO A 187 -3.37 -20.38 -10.16
CA PRO A 187 -1.93 -20.53 -9.98
C PRO A 187 -1.55 -22.00 -9.86
N VAL A 188 -0.53 -22.45 -10.61
CA VAL A 188 -0.12 -23.88 -10.63
C VAL A 188 1.33 -24.08 -10.22
N ARG A 189 2.23 -23.11 -10.45
CA ARG A 189 3.63 -23.17 -10.03
C ARG A 189 4.30 -21.81 -10.08
N ILE A 190 5.43 -21.68 -9.43
CA ILE A 190 6.29 -20.51 -9.54
C ILE A 190 7.29 -20.73 -10.66
N ASP A 191 7.25 -19.89 -11.68
CA ASP A 191 8.19 -19.97 -12.81
C ASP A 191 9.52 -19.31 -12.49
N ALA A 192 9.51 -18.15 -11.82
CA ALA A 192 10.74 -17.45 -11.47
C ALA A 192 10.63 -16.66 -10.17
N VAL A 193 11.74 -16.58 -9.44
CA VAL A 193 11.94 -15.70 -8.28
C VAL A 193 13.19 -14.87 -8.51
N VAL A 194 13.10 -13.56 -8.32
CA VAL A 194 14.24 -12.65 -8.35
C VAL A 194 14.34 -11.94 -6.99
N VAL A 195 15.52 -11.98 -6.38
CA VAL A 195 15.83 -11.24 -5.15
C VAL A 195 17.09 -10.43 -5.37
N SER A 196 17.00 -9.13 -5.14
CA SER A 196 18.15 -8.23 -5.06
C SER A 196 18.24 -7.66 -3.67
N SER A 197 19.32 -7.88 -2.96
CA SER A 197 19.50 -7.40 -1.59
C SER A 197 20.84 -6.70 -1.44
N GLN A 198 20.82 -5.50 -0.87
CA GLN A 198 22.00 -4.77 -0.48
C GLN A 198 22.73 -5.53 0.63
N HIS A 199 24.08 -5.52 0.59
CA HIS A 199 24.90 -6.30 1.51
C HIS A 199 26.23 -5.60 1.83
N SER A 200 26.92 -6.06 2.89
CA SER A 200 28.27 -5.61 3.23
C SER A 200 29.28 -6.00 2.12
N ALA A 201 30.37 -5.25 2.05
CA ALA A 201 31.40 -5.45 1.02
C ALA A 201 32.13 -6.80 1.13
N ASP A 202 32.15 -7.38 2.32
CA ASP A 202 33.03 -8.51 2.68
C ASP A 202 32.40 -9.88 2.50
N ILE A 203 31.08 -9.96 2.27
CA ILE A 203 30.39 -11.24 2.08
C ILE A 203 30.68 -11.85 0.72
N ASP A 204 30.95 -13.15 0.72
CA ASP A 204 31.01 -13.94 -0.49
C ASP A 204 29.64 -14.08 -1.14
N LEU A 205 29.54 -13.87 -2.46
CA LEU A 205 28.26 -13.87 -3.16
C LEU A 205 27.62 -15.26 -3.24
N ASP A 206 28.38 -16.32 -3.21
CA ASP A 206 27.82 -17.67 -3.26
C ASP A 206 27.23 -18.05 -1.90
N ILE A 207 27.85 -17.61 -0.80
CA ILE A 207 27.28 -17.73 0.55
C ILE A 207 25.99 -16.92 0.63
N LEU A 208 25.99 -15.65 0.21
CA LEU A 208 24.80 -14.79 0.18
C LEU A 208 23.65 -15.44 -0.60
N ARG A 209 23.94 -15.99 -1.78
CA ARG A 209 22.93 -16.65 -2.61
C ARG A 209 22.34 -17.88 -1.95
N ALA A 210 23.19 -18.72 -1.35
CA ALA A 210 22.73 -19.90 -0.60
C ALA A 210 21.87 -19.52 0.59
N ASP A 211 22.29 -18.52 1.37
CA ASP A 211 21.56 -18.04 2.54
C ASP A 211 20.20 -17.44 2.18
N ILE A 212 20.13 -16.59 1.16
CA ILE A 212 18.85 -16.01 0.70
C ILE A 212 17.91 -17.11 0.18
N LEU A 213 18.42 -18.10 -0.55
CA LEU A 213 17.59 -19.22 -1.00
C LEU A 213 16.99 -19.97 0.20
N GLU A 214 17.82 -20.36 1.19
CA GLU A 214 17.40 -21.21 2.29
C GLU A 214 16.61 -20.45 3.38
N LYS A 215 16.96 -19.19 3.67
CA LYS A 215 16.41 -18.43 4.80
C LYS A 215 15.33 -17.44 4.39
N VAL A 216 15.23 -17.07 3.12
CA VAL A 216 14.26 -16.10 2.63
C VAL A 216 13.27 -16.71 1.64
N ILE A 217 13.75 -17.32 0.56
CA ILE A 217 12.89 -17.81 -0.52
C ILE A 217 12.09 -19.02 -0.06
N LYS A 218 12.76 -20.12 0.30
CA LYS A 218 12.10 -21.38 0.68
C LYS A 218 11.09 -21.23 1.82
N PRO A 219 11.36 -20.48 2.90
CA PRO A 219 10.36 -20.33 3.97
C PRO A 219 9.11 -19.51 3.61
N THR A 220 9.15 -18.77 2.50
CA THR A 220 8.05 -17.87 2.09
C THR A 220 7.20 -18.42 0.96
N VAL A 221 7.71 -19.42 0.24
CA VAL A 221 7.05 -20.03 -0.92
C VAL A 221 6.43 -21.36 -0.51
N PRO A 222 5.16 -21.64 -0.89
CA PRO A 222 4.58 -22.96 -0.69
C PRO A 222 5.36 -24.05 -1.44
N ASP A 223 5.72 -25.14 -0.75
CA ASP A 223 6.53 -26.23 -1.31
C ASP A 223 5.90 -26.82 -2.58
N GLU A 224 4.57 -26.91 -2.63
CA GLU A 224 3.82 -27.46 -3.76
C GLU A 224 3.88 -26.61 -5.03
N LEU A 225 4.29 -25.34 -4.90
CA LEU A 225 4.41 -24.40 -6.03
C LEU A 225 5.87 -24.19 -6.48
N PHE A 226 6.84 -24.68 -5.69
CA PHE A 226 8.28 -24.52 -5.97
C PHE A 226 8.87 -25.84 -6.40
N ASP A 227 9.32 -25.93 -7.65
CA ASP A 227 9.86 -27.15 -8.25
C ASP A 227 11.29 -26.97 -8.82
N ASP A 228 11.90 -28.06 -9.30
CA ASP A 228 13.25 -28.06 -9.87
C ASP A 228 13.39 -27.20 -11.14
N ASN A 229 12.28 -26.79 -11.75
CA ASN A 229 12.26 -25.93 -12.93
C ASN A 229 12.07 -24.44 -12.55
N THR A 230 11.84 -24.14 -11.27
CA THR A 230 11.73 -22.76 -10.80
C THR A 230 13.07 -22.04 -10.94
N LYS A 231 13.08 -20.98 -11.71
CA LYS A 231 14.27 -20.15 -11.94
C LYS A 231 14.49 -19.21 -10.75
N VAL A 232 15.68 -19.29 -10.15
CA VAL A 232 16.03 -18.44 -9.00
C VAL A 232 17.20 -17.52 -9.37
N TYR A 233 16.98 -16.22 -9.22
CA TYR A 233 17.97 -15.19 -9.50
C TYR A 233 18.21 -14.36 -8.23
N ILE A 234 19.38 -14.52 -7.61
CA ILE A 234 19.76 -13.79 -6.40
C ILE A 234 20.96 -12.91 -6.72
N ASN A 235 20.82 -11.59 -6.57
CA ASN A 235 21.80 -10.60 -6.98
C ASN A 235 22.42 -10.94 -8.36
N PRO A 236 21.62 -11.02 -9.44
CA PRO A 236 22.09 -11.51 -10.73
C PRO A 236 23.15 -10.61 -11.37
N THR A 237 23.18 -9.32 -11.02
CA THR A 237 24.21 -8.37 -11.46
C THR A 237 25.50 -8.50 -10.65
N GLY A 238 25.54 -9.32 -9.61
CA GLY A 238 26.66 -9.50 -8.71
C GLY A 238 26.57 -8.59 -7.47
N ARG A 239 27.60 -7.79 -7.25
CA ARG A 239 27.76 -6.96 -6.04
C ARG A 239 26.71 -5.85 -5.94
N PHE A 240 26.03 -5.76 -4.77
CA PHE A 240 25.07 -4.72 -4.46
C PHE A 240 25.39 -4.11 -3.06
N VAL A 241 26.47 -3.37 -2.99
CA VAL A 241 26.96 -2.73 -1.74
C VAL A 241 26.43 -1.31 -1.61
N VAL A 242 26.43 -0.53 -2.70
CA VAL A 242 25.83 0.80 -2.72
C VAL A 242 24.35 0.68 -3.04
N GLY A 243 23.50 1.06 -2.11
CA GLY A 243 22.03 1.00 -2.22
C GLY A 243 21.39 2.10 -1.40
N GLY A 244 20.06 2.02 -1.27
CA GLY A 244 19.27 3.05 -0.60
C GLY A 244 19.41 4.42 -1.25
N PRO A 245 19.18 5.53 -0.50
CA PRO A 245 19.27 6.90 -1.04
C PRO A 245 20.61 7.28 -1.63
N ALA A 246 21.69 6.56 -1.28
CA ALA A 246 23.01 6.77 -1.90
C ALA A 246 23.13 6.14 -3.28
N GLY A 247 22.37 5.09 -3.56
CA GLY A 247 22.37 4.39 -4.84
C GLY A 247 21.37 4.96 -5.85
N ASP A 248 20.21 5.37 -5.38
CA ASP A 248 19.13 5.90 -6.21
C ASP A 248 18.28 6.91 -5.41
N THR A 249 17.68 7.84 -6.12
CA THR A 249 16.80 8.86 -5.55
C THR A 249 15.44 8.29 -5.23
N GLY A 250 14.88 8.63 -4.05
CA GLY A 250 13.54 8.27 -3.64
C GLY A 250 12.57 9.44 -3.66
N LEU A 251 11.29 9.14 -3.90
CA LEU A 251 10.19 10.08 -3.83
C LEU A 251 8.92 9.39 -3.34
N THR A 252 8.15 10.06 -2.47
CA THR A 252 6.83 9.58 -2.02
C THR A 252 5.92 9.28 -3.21
N GLY A 253 5.23 8.14 -3.15
CA GLY A 253 4.21 7.77 -4.14
C GLY A 253 4.74 7.22 -5.46
N ARG A 254 5.98 6.72 -5.51
CA ARG A 254 6.55 6.07 -6.70
C ARG A 254 6.48 4.55 -6.70
N LYS A 255 5.85 3.95 -5.70
CA LYS A 255 5.66 2.49 -5.59
C LYS A 255 4.18 2.10 -5.46
N ILE A 256 3.29 2.85 -6.14
CA ILE A 256 1.83 2.71 -6.02
C ILE A 256 1.30 1.33 -6.43
N ILE A 257 1.96 0.64 -7.34
CA ILE A 257 1.59 -0.72 -7.75
C ILE A 257 2.03 -1.75 -6.71
N VAL A 258 3.19 -1.55 -6.08
CA VAL A 258 3.64 -2.34 -4.91
C VAL A 258 2.70 -2.12 -3.72
N ASP A 259 2.21 -0.91 -3.51
CA ASP A 259 1.30 -0.55 -2.42
C ASP A 259 -0.07 -1.23 -2.55
N THR A 260 -0.46 -1.66 -3.75
CA THR A 260 -1.78 -2.19 -4.06
C THR A 260 -1.74 -3.67 -4.44
N TYR A 261 -1.86 -4.01 -5.71
CA TYR A 261 -2.12 -5.39 -6.15
C TYR A 261 -1.05 -5.95 -7.10
N GLY A 262 0.13 -5.31 -7.19
CA GLY A 262 1.25 -5.80 -8.00
C GLY A 262 0.95 -5.87 -9.50
N GLY A 263 0.04 -5.03 -9.99
CA GLY A 263 -0.37 -5.01 -11.40
C GLY A 263 -1.54 -5.93 -11.75
N PHE A 264 -2.08 -6.70 -10.80
CA PHE A 264 -3.19 -7.62 -11.03
C PHE A 264 -4.54 -6.92 -11.22
N ALA A 265 -4.69 -5.74 -10.62
CA ALA A 265 -5.86 -4.88 -10.77
C ALA A 265 -5.50 -3.55 -11.43
N ARG A 266 -6.52 -2.84 -11.91
CA ARG A 266 -6.37 -1.46 -12.37
C ARG A 266 -5.94 -0.55 -11.22
N HIS A 267 -5.38 0.62 -11.56
CA HIS A 267 -4.98 1.63 -10.59
C HIS A 267 -5.40 3.03 -11.08
N GLY A 268 -5.89 3.87 -10.16
CA GLY A 268 -6.33 5.23 -10.49
C GLY A 268 -5.19 6.26 -10.60
N GLY A 269 -3.98 5.91 -10.18
CA GLY A 269 -2.78 6.76 -10.23
C GLY A 269 -2.49 7.52 -8.92
N GLY A 270 -3.43 7.60 -7.98
CA GLY A 270 -3.24 8.28 -6.69
C GLY A 270 -2.31 7.54 -5.74
N ALA A 271 -1.32 8.24 -5.17
CA ALA A 271 -0.48 7.72 -4.09
C ALA A 271 -1.19 7.81 -2.74
N PHE A 272 -0.81 6.95 -1.80
CA PHE A 272 -1.39 6.90 -0.45
C PHE A 272 -0.58 7.69 0.58
N SER A 273 0.72 7.40 0.67
CA SER A 273 1.59 7.91 1.72
C SER A 273 1.61 9.43 1.79
N GLY A 274 1.62 9.96 3.02
CA GLY A 274 1.63 11.39 3.30
C GLY A 274 0.28 12.11 3.19
N LYS A 275 -0.78 11.41 2.75
CA LYS A 275 -2.12 11.98 2.60
C LYS A 275 -3.01 11.66 3.80
N ASP A 276 -3.64 12.69 4.40
CA ASP A 276 -4.69 12.48 5.40
C ASP A 276 -5.96 11.87 4.77
N PRO A 277 -6.86 11.26 5.57
CA PRO A 277 -7.98 10.47 5.04
C PRO A 277 -9.05 11.27 4.29
N THR A 278 -9.01 12.59 4.26
CA THR A 278 -9.92 13.40 3.43
C THR A 278 -9.56 13.33 1.95
N LYS A 279 -8.35 12.90 1.61
CA LYS A 279 -7.94 12.62 0.24
C LYS A 279 -8.49 11.26 -0.19
N VAL A 280 -9.44 11.29 -1.11
CA VAL A 280 -10.13 10.09 -1.61
C VAL A 280 -9.19 9.10 -2.31
N ASP A 281 -8.07 9.54 -2.84
CA ASP A 281 -7.01 8.67 -3.34
C ASP A 281 -6.65 7.57 -2.35
N ARG A 282 -6.59 7.91 -1.06
CA ARG A 282 -6.29 6.98 0.02
C ARG A 282 -7.56 6.34 0.58
N SER A 283 -8.49 7.12 1.10
CA SER A 283 -9.66 6.61 1.82
C SER A 283 -10.59 5.78 0.94
N ALA A 284 -10.85 6.22 -0.29
CA ALA A 284 -11.72 5.48 -1.20
C ALA A 284 -11.04 4.24 -1.80
N ALA A 285 -9.71 4.22 -1.96
CA ALA A 285 -8.99 3.00 -2.33
C ALA A 285 -9.10 1.93 -1.23
N TYR A 286 -9.00 2.33 0.05
CA TYR A 286 -9.23 1.42 1.18
C TYR A 286 -10.67 0.94 1.26
N ALA A 287 -11.66 1.84 1.03
CA ALA A 287 -13.06 1.46 0.95
C ALA A 287 -13.33 0.47 -0.21
N ALA A 288 -12.75 0.71 -1.37
CA ALA A 288 -12.88 -0.18 -2.52
C ALA A 288 -12.28 -1.57 -2.24
N ARG A 289 -11.12 -1.64 -1.53
CA ARG A 289 -10.57 -2.92 -1.04
C ARG A 289 -11.50 -3.60 -0.05
N TYR A 290 -12.04 -2.87 0.91
CA TYR A 290 -12.97 -3.40 1.90
C TYR A 290 -14.21 -4.03 1.24
N ILE A 291 -14.77 -3.36 0.24
CA ILE A 291 -15.91 -3.86 -0.54
C ILE A 291 -15.52 -5.15 -1.30
N ALA A 292 -14.45 -5.10 -2.11
CA ALA A 292 -14.01 -6.23 -2.92
C ALA A 292 -13.71 -7.45 -2.05
N LYS A 293 -13.04 -7.24 -0.90
CA LYS A 293 -12.72 -8.31 0.05
C LYS A 293 -13.98 -8.95 0.65
N ASN A 294 -14.98 -8.16 1.03
CA ASN A 294 -16.25 -8.69 1.56
C ASN A 294 -17.04 -9.45 0.50
N ILE A 295 -17.03 -9.03 -0.78
CA ILE A 295 -17.68 -9.76 -1.88
C ILE A 295 -17.07 -11.15 -2.05
N VAL A 296 -15.72 -11.24 -2.06
CA VAL A 296 -15.02 -12.53 -2.22
C VAL A 296 -15.13 -13.39 -0.97
N ALA A 297 -15.01 -12.81 0.22
CA ALA A 297 -15.18 -13.51 1.50
C ALA A 297 -16.59 -14.10 1.66
N ALA A 298 -17.63 -13.40 1.18
CA ALA A 298 -19.01 -13.89 1.13
C ALA A 298 -19.23 -14.97 0.06
N LYS A 299 -18.18 -15.31 -0.71
CA LYS A 299 -18.26 -16.26 -1.84
C LYS A 299 -19.30 -15.88 -2.89
N ILE A 300 -19.54 -14.59 -3.06
CA ILE A 300 -20.38 -14.03 -4.13
C ILE A 300 -19.64 -14.15 -5.46
N ALA A 301 -18.33 -13.94 -5.46
CA ALA A 301 -17.44 -14.17 -6.59
C ALA A 301 -16.11 -14.76 -6.11
N SER A 302 -15.30 -15.37 -6.99
CA SER A 302 -13.94 -15.82 -6.65
C SER A 302 -12.91 -14.72 -6.83
N LYS A 303 -13.22 -13.68 -7.61
CA LYS A 303 -12.45 -12.45 -7.74
C LYS A 303 -13.37 -11.27 -8.04
N CYS A 304 -12.96 -10.10 -7.58
CA CYS A 304 -13.77 -8.89 -7.72
C CYS A 304 -12.87 -7.66 -7.78
N GLU A 305 -13.12 -6.79 -8.75
CA GLU A 305 -12.59 -5.43 -8.82
C GLU A 305 -13.73 -4.44 -8.59
N VAL A 306 -13.47 -3.41 -7.80
CA VAL A 306 -14.41 -2.32 -7.51
C VAL A 306 -13.77 -1.01 -7.92
N GLN A 307 -14.47 -0.20 -8.70
CA GLN A 307 -14.08 1.19 -8.98
C GLN A 307 -15.02 2.15 -8.28
N LEU A 308 -14.44 3.13 -7.59
CA LEU A 308 -15.14 4.30 -7.07
C LEU A 308 -14.58 5.55 -7.78
N ALA A 309 -15.47 6.46 -8.18
CA ALA A 309 -15.05 7.73 -8.78
C ALA A 309 -15.72 8.91 -8.07
N TYR A 310 -14.97 9.99 -7.88
CA TYR A 310 -15.44 11.21 -7.20
C TYR A 310 -15.17 12.46 -8.04
N ALA A 311 -15.97 13.49 -7.79
CA ALA A 311 -15.71 14.86 -8.21
C ALA A 311 -15.36 15.71 -7.00
N ILE A 312 -14.41 16.63 -7.13
CA ILE A 312 -14.02 17.54 -6.06
C ILE A 312 -15.23 18.30 -5.49
N GLY A 313 -15.35 18.36 -4.18
CA GLY A 313 -16.44 19.08 -3.50
C GLY A 313 -17.81 18.39 -3.53
N VAL A 314 -17.91 17.18 -4.10
CA VAL A 314 -19.13 16.35 -4.12
C VAL A 314 -19.00 15.23 -3.11
N ALA A 315 -20.00 15.01 -2.25
CA ALA A 315 -19.94 13.97 -1.24
C ALA A 315 -20.23 12.58 -1.81
N ARG A 316 -21.21 12.44 -2.70
CA ARG A 316 -21.55 11.15 -3.29
C ARG A 316 -20.59 10.77 -4.42
N PRO A 317 -20.21 9.47 -4.55
CA PRO A 317 -19.42 9.04 -5.69
C PRO A 317 -20.19 9.28 -7.00
N VAL A 318 -19.46 9.71 -8.03
CA VAL A 318 -20.01 9.92 -9.39
C VAL A 318 -20.35 8.58 -10.04
N SER A 319 -19.55 7.54 -9.76
CA SER A 319 -19.81 6.19 -10.22
C SER A 319 -19.29 5.12 -9.24
N VAL A 320 -19.97 3.98 -9.24
CA VAL A 320 -19.59 2.75 -8.55
C VAL A 320 -19.70 1.61 -9.55
N MET A 321 -18.61 0.95 -9.85
CA MET A 321 -18.55 -0.19 -10.76
C MET A 321 -18.02 -1.41 -10.01
N VAL A 322 -18.60 -2.57 -10.28
CA VAL A 322 -18.15 -3.88 -9.84
C VAL A 322 -17.89 -4.73 -11.08
N ASP A 323 -16.78 -5.44 -11.11
CA ASP A 323 -16.42 -6.41 -12.14
C ASP A 323 -15.97 -7.71 -11.44
N THR A 324 -16.72 -8.77 -11.60
CA THR A 324 -16.39 -10.08 -11.07
C THR A 324 -15.65 -10.97 -12.07
N PHE A 325 -15.33 -10.45 -13.25
CA PHE A 325 -14.65 -11.18 -14.33
C PHE A 325 -15.40 -12.48 -14.71
N GLY A 326 -16.71 -12.46 -14.65
CA GLY A 326 -17.56 -13.61 -14.94
C GLY A 326 -17.56 -14.72 -13.89
N THR A 327 -16.99 -14.47 -12.70
CA THR A 327 -16.98 -15.44 -11.59
C THR A 327 -18.13 -15.22 -10.59
N GLY A 328 -18.90 -14.14 -10.78
CA GLY A 328 -20.02 -13.77 -9.90
C GLY A 328 -21.19 -14.75 -9.96
N LYS A 329 -21.82 -15.00 -8.81
CA LYS A 329 -23.08 -15.74 -8.70
C LYS A 329 -24.30 -14.91 -9.13
N TYR A 330 -24.12 -13.60 -9.22
CA TYR A 330 -25.12 -12.62 -9.63
C TYR A 330 -24.50 -11.70 -10.66
N ASP A 331 -25.33 -11.00 -11.44
CA ASP A 331 -24.86 -10.00 -12.37
C ASP A 331 -24.13 -8.87 -11.64
N ASP A 332 -23.07 -8.36 -12.24
CA ASP A 332 -22.22 -7.32 -11.64
C ASP A 332 -23.00 -6.05 -11.29
N GLU A 333 -24.01 -5.68 -12.10
CA GLU A 333 -24.90 -4.56 -11.81
C GLU A 333 -25.72 -4.78 -10.53
N LYS A 334 -26.23 -6.01 -10.32
CA LYS A 334 -26.97 -6.37 -9.09
C LYS A 334 -26.04 -6.32 -7.87
N ILE A 335 -24.80 -6.76 -8.01
CA ILE A 335 -23.81 -6.67 -6.93
C ILE A 335 -23.48 -5.20 -6.63
N ALA A 336 -23.32 -4.37 -7.67
CA ALA A 336 -23.05 -2.94 -7.48
C ALA A 336 -24.20 -2.21 -6.75
N GLU A 337 -25.45 -2.56 -7.03
CA GLU A 337 -26.62 -2.02 -6.31
C GLU A 337 -26.65 -2.48 -4.84
N ALA A 338 -26.29 -3.73 -4.55
CA ALA A 338 -26.15 -4.20 -3.17
C ALA A 338 -25.02 -3.46 -2.42
N VAL A 339 -23.88 -3.22 -3.08
CA VAL A 339 -22.77 -2.43 -2.53
C VAL A 339 -23.24 -1.03 -2.12
N LYS A 340 -23.97 -0.31 -2.99
CA LYS A 340 -24.48 1.05 -2.69
C LYS A 340 -25.43 1.10 -1.49
N LYS A 341 -26.08 -0.01 -1.15
CA LYS A 341 -26.98 -0.09 0.00
C LYS A 341 -26.27 -0.49 1.29
N VAL A 342 -25.24 -1.32 1.20
CA VAL A 342 -24.52 -1.88 2.35
C VAL A 342 -23.42 -0.93 2.83
N PHE A 343 -22.82 -0.16 1.90
CA PHE A 343 -21.70 0.72 2.19
C PHE A 343 -22.08 2.18 1.90
N ASP A 344 -21.87 3.06 2.89
CA ASP A 344 -21.93 4.49 2.66
C ASP A 344 -20.58 4.96 2.08
N LEU A 345 -20.60 5.36 0.82
CA LEU A 345 -19.39 5.67 0.05
C LEU A 345 -19.04 7.17 0.05
N ARG A 346 -19.72 7.97 0.88
CA ARG A 346 -19.35 9.37 1.08
C ARG A 346 -18.05 9.47 1.86
N PRO A 347 -17.11 10.38 1.51
CA PRO A 347 -15.79 10.45 2.14
C PRO A 347 -15.83 10.48 3.68
N SER A 348 -16.69 11.31 4.27
CA SER A 348 -16.83 11.38 5.73
C SER A 348 -17.34 10.08 6.36
N ALA A 349 -18.23 9.35 5.68
CA ALA A 349 -18.72 8.05 6.14
C ALA A 349 -17.64 6.97 6.05
N ILE A 350 -16.85 6.96 4.99
CA ILE A 350 -15.70 6.06 4.84
C ILE A 350 -14.69 6.28 5.96
N ILE A 351 -14.34 7.55 6.24
CA ILE A 351 -13.39 7.92 7.29
C ILE A 351 -13.87 7.41 8.65
N ASP A 352 -15.16 7.57 8.95
CA ASP A 352 -15.76 7.14 10.19
C ASP A 352 -15.82 5.61 10.31
N ALA A 353 -16.33 4.93 9.27
CA ALA A 353 -16.49 3.48 9.25
C ALA A 353 -15.15 2.72 9.30
N LEU A 354 -14.11 3.24 8.68
CA LEU A 354 -12.78 2.65 8.64
C LEU A 354 -11.82 3.28 9.68
N GLU A 355 -12.31 4.12 10.57
CA GLU A 355 -11.54 4.72 11.68
C GLU A 355 -10.25 5.43 11.22
N LEU A 356 -10.26 6.05 10.03
CA LEU A 356 -9.06 6.53 9.35
C LEU A 356 -8.40 7.78 9.98
N ARG A 357 -8.96 8.34 11.05
CA ARG A 357 -8.31 9.43 11.80
C ARG A 357 -7.28 8.96 12.83
N LYS A 358 -7.14 7.64 13.00
CA LYS A 358 -6.12 7.05 13.88
C LYS A 358 -4.73 7.11 13.23
N PRO A 359 -3.65 7.26 14.02
CA PRO A 359 -2.28 7.23 13.52
C PRO A 359 -1.84 5.79 13.22
N ILE A 360 -2.22 5.26 12.05
CA ILE A 360 -2.01 3.86 11.66
C ILE A 360 -1.17 3.74 10.38
N TYR A 361 -0.66 4.82 9.83
CA TYR A 361 -0.18 4.90 8.46
C TYR A 361 1.30 4.53 8.29
N LYS A 362 2.19 4.94 9.21
CA LYS A 362 3.62 4.62 9.17
C LYS A 362 3.91 3.12 9.00
N GLN A 363 3.14 2.27 9.67
CA GLN A 363 3.30 0.81 9.59
C GLN A 363 2.87 0.20 8.25
N LEU A 364 2.12 0.94 7.42
CA LEU A 364 1.62 0.51 6.11
C LEU A 364 2.59 0.81 4.98
N SER A 365 3.54 1.70 5.19
CA SER A 365 4.41 2.26 4.15
C SER A 365 5.30 1.23 3.44
N ALA A 366 5.43 0.00 3.96
CA ALA A 366 6.17 -1.08 3.33
C ALA A 366 5.33 -2.38 3.32
N TYR A 367 5.59 -3.25 2.34
CA TYR A 367 4.97 -4.56 2.16
C TYR A 367 3.48 -4.51 1.79
N GLY A 368 3.05 -3.42 1.14
CA GLY A 368 1.69 -3.21 0.66
C GLY A 368 0.73 -2.68 1.73
N HIS A 369 -0.32 -2.00 1.27
CA HIS A 369 -1.41 -1.49 2.10
C HIS A 369 -2.59 -2.47 2.19
N MET A 370 -2.59 -3.50 1.35
CA MET A 370 -3.66 -4.49 1.25
C MET A 370 -3.16 -5.88 1.61
N GLY A 371 -4.04 -6.74 2.13
CA GLY A 371 -3.70 -8.11 2.53
C GLY A 371 -2.87 -8.21 3.82
N ARG A 372 -2.84 -7.17 4.64
CA ARG A 372 -2.05 -7.07 5.87
C ARG A 372 -2.77 -7.74 7.05
N THR A 373 -2.64 -9.06 7.12
CA THR A 373 -3.19 -9.87 8.23
C THR A 373 -2.36 -9.78 9.51
N ASP A 374 -1.18 -9.21 9.44
CA ASP A 374 -0.28 -8.92 10.56
C ASP A 374 -0.65 -7.62 11.31
N LEU A 375 -1.57 -6.83 10.77
CA LEU A 375 -2.03 -5.56 11.33
C LEU A 375 -3.56 -5.60 11.52
N ASP A 376 -4.05 -4.97 12.61
CA ASP A 376 -5.50 -4.75 12.79
C ASP A 376 -5.92 -3.48 12.03
N ILE A 377 -6.16 -3.64 10.73
CA ILE A 377 -6.58 -2.53 9.87
C ILE A 377 -8.02 -2.73 9.37
N PRO A 378 -8.86 -1.68 9.42
CA PRO A 378 -10.31 -1.81 9.23
C PRO A 378 -10.72 -2.30 7.84
N TRP A 379 -10.02 -1.92 6.76
CA TRP A 379 -10.40 -2.33 5.39
C TRP A 379 -10.07 -3.79 5.05
N GLU A 380 -9.41 -4.51 5.95
CA GLU A 380 -9.20 -5.95 5.82
C GLU A 380 -10.25 -6.79 6.57
N ARG A 381 -11.20 -6.16 7.28
CA ARG A 381 -12.31 -6.85 7.96
C ARG A 381 -13.31 -7.42 6.94
N THR A 382 -13.95 -8.53 7.31
CA THR A 382 -14.97 -9.22 6.47
C THR A 382 -16.35 -9.24 7.15
N ASP A 383 -16.66 -8.18 7.87
CA ASP A 383 -17.85 -8.03 8.73
C ASP A 383 -19.13 -7.59 7.99
N ARG A 384 -19.05 -7.45 6.66
CA ARG A 384 -20.20 -7.09 5.79
C ARG A 384 -20.71 -8.24 4.94
N THR A 385 -20.15 -9.44 5.06
CA THR A 385 -20.49 -10.63 4.26
C THR A 385 -21.97 -11.01 4.35
N ASP A 386 -22.53 -11.02 5.57
CA ASP A 386 -23.92 -11.40 5.80
C ASP A 386 -24.88 -10.35 5.24
N LEU A 387 -24.55 -9.07 5.38
CA LEU A 387 -25.37 -7.97 4.84
C LEU A 387 -25.40 -8.01 3.31
N LEU A 388 -24.26 -8.22 2.66
CA LEU A 388 -24.20 -8.37 1.20
C LEU A 388 -25.00 -9.59 0.72
N SER A 389 -24.83 -10.73 1.39
CA SER A 389 -25.55 -11.96 1.05
C SER A 389 -27.05 -11.79 1.19
N LYS A 390 -27.52 -11.15 2.26
CA LYS A 390 -28.92 -10.85 2.48
C LYS A 390 -29.49 -9.94 1.39
N GLU A 391 -28.83 -8.83 1.11
CA GLU A 391 -29.31 -7.86 0.09
C GLU A 391 -29.42 -8.48 -1.32
N LEU A 392 -28.57 -9.48 -1.62
CA LEU A 392 -28.58 -10.19 -2.90
C LEU A 392 -29.65 -11.31 -2.98
N THR A 393 -30.08 -11.87 -1.83
CA THR A 393 -31.06 -12.97 -1.77
C THR A 393 -32.49 -12.50 -1.57
N ASP A 394 -32.72 -11.35 -0.92
CA ASP A 394 -34.04 -10.83 -0.56
C ASP A 394 -34.82 -10.25 -1.77
N ARG A 395 -34.52 -10.65 -3.03
CA ARG A 395 -35.18 -10.21 -4.26
C ARG A 395 -35.56 -11.37 -5.18
#